data_e935af73cd9295a5198ac1cc96b9d588
#
_entry.id   e935af73cd9295a5198ac1cc96b9d588
#
_cell.length_a   1.000
_cell.length_b   1.000
_cell.length_c   1.000
_cell.angle_alpha   90.00
_cell.angle_beta   90.00
_cell.angle_gamma   90.00
#
_symmetry.space_group_name_H-M   'P 1'
#
loop_
_entity.id
_entity.type
_entity.pdbx_description
1 polymer ?
#
loop_
_entity_poly.entity_id
_entity_poly.type
_entity_poly.pdbx_seq_one_letter_code
_entity_poly.pdbx_strand_id
1 'polypeptide(L)'
;MRSHRQLSRGIGVAFAAGVGLLAAISPVAAATPVGVEIVSHMDFNQEGGFNTGDFLASGPAVEEGVICDSGTVQDTRLILAGFQSPTGRIQIPVRKTFTCDDNSGEIFIKIQVHLNLNTQTETFSWVVLGGTGDYSHLRGSGGGTTVGDGSDPQTGNFNNYVGFLIG
;
A
#
# COMPACT_ATOMS: atom_id res chain seq x y z
N MET A 1 23.30 57.55 -75.56
CA MET A 1 22.90 57.91 -74.16
C MET A 1 21.82 57.01 -73.72
N ARG A 2 22.14 56.02 -72.85
CA ARG A 2 21.19 55.03 -72.32
C ARG A 2 21.09 55.25 -70.82
N SER A 3 19.86 55.58 -70.39
CA SER A 3 19.51 55.80 -69.01
C SER A 3 19.19 54.41 -68.36
N HIS A 4 19.89 54.04 -67.30
CA HIS A 4 19.61 52.89 -66.51
C HIS A 4 18.70 53.27 -65.33
N ARG A 5 17.47 52.75 -65.33
CA ARG A 5 16.58 52.74 -64.14
C ARG A 5 16.91 51.56 -63.27
N GLN A 6 17.32 51.81 -62.04
CA GLN A 6 17.44 50.82 -60.99
C GLN A 6 16.07 50.61 -60.31
N LEU A 7 15.59 49.39 -60.31
CA LEU A 7 14.46 48.96 -59.54
C LEU A 7 14.95 48.45 -58.16
N SER A 8 14.64 49.17 -57.11
CA SER A 8 14.86 48.70 -55.74
C SER A 8 13.71 47.74 -55.36
N ARG A 9 14.05 46.47 -55.09
CA ARG A 9 13.13 45.45 -54.50
C ARG A 9 13.18 45.58 -53.00
N GLY A 10 12.08 46.04 -52.40
CA GLY A 10 11.86 45.97 -50.95
C GLY A 10 11.55 44.55 -50.52
N ILE A 11 12.37 44.01 -49.62
CA ILE A 11 12.12 42.72 -48.94
C ILE A 11 11.29 43.03 -47.72
N GLY A 12 10.01 42.67 -47.76
CA GLY A 12 9.13 42.72 -46.62
C GLY A 12 9.39 41.50 -45.72
N VAL A 13 9.90 41.71 -44.51
CA VAL A 13 10.02 40.68 -43.47
C VAL A 13 8.67 40.58 -42.72
N ALA A 14 7.96 39.52 -42.96
CA ALA A 14 6.75 39.21 -42.20
C ALA A 14 7.15 38.58 -40.84
N PHE A 15 6.92 39.30 -39.75
CA PHE A 15 7.01 38.74 -38.39
C PHE A 15 5.74 37.92 -38.11
N ALA A 16 5.88 36.60 -38.09
CA ALA A 16 4.85 35.71 -37.56
C ALA A 16 4.90 35.75 -36.02
N ALA A 17 3.92 36.39 -35.40
CA ALA A 17 3.74 36.35 -33.96
C ALA A 17 3.23 34.95 -33.56
N GLY A 18 4.12 34.08 -33.06
CA GLY A 18 3.77 32.80 -32.47
C GLY A 18 3.10 33.05 -31.13
N VAL A 19 1.77 32.83 -31.06
CA VAL A 19 1.03 32.74 -29.80
C VAL A 19 1.41 31.41 -29.13
N GLY A 20 2.36 31.46 -28.19
CA GLY A 20 2.69 30.32 -27.35
C GLY A 20 1.52 30.00 -26.41
N LEU A 21 0.86 28.87 -26.64
CA LEU A 21 -0.14 28.30 -25.71
C LEU A 21 0.63 27.82 -24.48
N LEU A 22 0.66 28.60 -23.40
CA LEU A 22 1.10 28.14 -22.08
C LEU A 22 0.01 27.23 -21.54
N ALA A 23 0.19 25.93 -21.70
CA ALA A 23 -0.61 24.93 -21.01
C ALA A 23 -0.36 25.10 -19.50
N ALA A 24 -1.35 25.57 -18.77
CA ALA A 24 -1.31 25.62 -17.32
C ALA A 24 -1.26 24.19 -16.81
N ILE A 25 -0.11 23.75 -16.30
CA ILE A 25 0.04 22.50 -15.57
C ILE A 25 -0.62 22.73 -14.22
N SER A 26 -1.86 22.27 -14.07
CA SER A 26 -2.53 22.25 -12.77
C SER A 26 -1.72 21.31 -11.84
N PRO A 27 -1.32 21.74 -10.63
CA PRO A 27 -0.68 20.84 -9.69
C PRO A 27 -1.67 19.72 -9.37
N VAL A 28 -1.24 18.49 -9.60
CA VAL A 28 -1.97 17.30 -9.12
C VAL A 28 -1.95 17.39 -7.59
N ALA A 29 -3.11 17.53 -6.97
CA ALA A 29 -3.21 17.50 -5.51
C ALA A 29 -2.66 16.14 -5.03
N ALA A 30 -1.72 16.18 -4.08
CA ALA A 30 -1.25 14.95 -3.45
C ALA A 30 -2.42 14.30 -2.71
N ALA A 31 -2.63 13.01 -2.92
CA ALA A 31 -3.68 12.26 -2.20
C ALA A 31 -3.41 12.33 -0.69
N THR A 32 -4.45 12.61 0.09
CA THR A 32 -4.35 12.76 1.55
C THR A 32 -4.35 11.38 2.20
N PRO A 33 -3.44 11.09 3.15
CA PRO A 33 -3.49 9.87 3.93
C PRO A 33 -4.77 9.77 4.75
N VAL A 34 -5.45 8.62 4.68
CA VAL A 34 -6.71 8.33 5.37
C VAL A 34 -6.51 7.22 6.37
N GLY A 35 -7.02 7.39 7.61
CA GLY A 35 -6.86 6.43 8.70
C GLY A 35 -7.60 5.12 8.45
N VAL A 36 -6.98 4.00 8.84
CA VAL A 36 -7.56 2.65 8.74
C VAL A 36 -7.26 1.84 10.00
N GLU A 37 -8.25 1.05 10.41
CA GLU A 37 -8.11 -0.04 11.37
C GLU A 37 -8.53 -1.34 10.68
N ILE A 38 -7.71 -2.41 10.81
CA ILE A 38 -8.03 -3.73 10.29
C ILE A 38 -7.84 -4.75 11.42
N VAL A 39 -8.81 -5.62 11.59
CA VAL A 39 -8.72 -6.79 12.47
C VAL A 39 -8.74 -8.03 11.58
N SER A 40 -7.74 -8.89 11.68
CA SER A 40 -7.75 -10.19 11.03
C SER A 40 -7.71 -11.32 12.05
N HIS A 41 -8.51 -12.35 11.83
CA HIS A 41 -8.39 -13.64 12.51
C HIS A 41 -7.63 -14.59 11.57
N MET A 42 -6.53 -15.15 12.06
CA MET A 42 -5.67 -16.06 11.28
C MET A 42 -5.75 -17.45 11.85
N ASP A 43 -6.05 -18.44 11.02
CA ASP A 43 -5.95 -19.86 11.34
C ASP A 43 -4.58 -20.39 10.93
N PHE A 44 -3.88 -21.03 11.87
CA PHE A 44 -2.58 -21.62 11.62
C PHE A 44 -2.73 -22.95 10.91
N ASN A 45 -2.08 -23.10 9.77
CA ASN A 45 -2.10 -24.34 9.02
C ASN A 45 -1.22 -25.40 9.71
N GLN A 46 -1.83 -26.34 10.40
CA GLN A 46 -1.15 -27.42 11.14
C GLN A 46 -0.55 -28.51 10.22
N GLU A 47 -1.00 -28.60 8.97
CA GLU A 47 -0.54 -29.61 8.00
C GLU A 47 0.67 -29.16 7.18
N GLY A 48 1.14 -27.95 7.43
CA GLY A 48 2.23 -27.30 6.67
C GLY A 48 1.72 -26.61 5.40
N GLY A 49 1.74 -25.33 5.41
CA GLY A 49 1.25 -24.45 4.36
C GLY A 49 1.23 -23.01 4.86
N PHE A 50 0.58 -22.15 4.13
CA PHE A 50 0.38 -20.79 4.56
C PHE A 50 -0.87 -20.69 5.44
N ASN A 51 -0.79 -19.85 6.48
CA ASN A 51 -1.93 -19.51 7.30
C ASN A 51 -2.94 -18.70 6.47
N THR A 52 -4.22 -18.92 6.77
CA THR A 52 -5.33 -18.22 6.13
C THR A 52 -6.27 -17.67 7.20
N GLY A 53 -7.16 -16.79 6.82
CA GLY A 53 -8.16 -16.25 7.72
C GLY A 53 -9.02 -15.19 7.07
N ASP A 54 -9.76 -14.48 7.89
CA ASP A 54 -10.65 -13.40 7.47
C ASP A 54 -10.20 -12.08 8.06
N PHE A 55 -10.64 -10.97 7.45
CA PHE A 55 -10.41 -9.64 7.98
C PHE A 55 -11.67 -8.77 7.92
N LEU A 56 -11.72 -7.82 8.84
CA LEU A 56 -12.65 -6.70 8.84
C LEU A 56 -11.85 -5.41 8.92
N ALA A 57 -12.16 -4.46 8.05
CA ALA A 57 -11.59 -3.12 8.06
C ALA A 57 -12.63 -2.09 8.50
N SER A 58 -12.17 -0.98 9.06
CA SER A 58 -13.00 0.10 9.55
C SER A 58 -12.28 1.44 9.51
N GLY A 59 -13.01 2.50 9.78
CA GLY A 59 -12.50 3.88 9.83
C GLY A 59 -12.62 4.62 8.50
N PRO A 60 -12.07 5.83 8.45
CA PRO A 60 -12.24 6.73 7.32
C PRO A 60 -11.86 6.13 5.97
N ALA A 61 -10.85 5.25 5.90
CA ALA A 61 -10.44 4.62 4.65
C ALA A 61 -11.51 3.71 4.05
N VAL A 62 -12.35 3.06 4.88
CA VAL A 62 -13.50 2.28 4.43
C VAL A 62 -14.66 3.22 4.04
N GLU A 63 -14.93 4.24 4.87
CA GLU A 63 -16.00 5.21 4.61
C GLU A 63 -15.79 5.99 3.31
N GLU A 64 -14.54 6.25 2.93
CA GLU A 64 -14.16 6.93 1.69
C GLU A 64 -13.94 5.97 0.50
N GLY A 65 -14.10 4.65 0.68
CA GLY A 65 -13.92 3.64 -0.36
C GLY A 65 -12.46 3.46 -0.81
N VAL A 66 -11.49 3.78 0.05
CA VAL A 66 -10.05 3.58 -0.21
C VAL A 66 -9.65 2.12 -0.01
N ILE A 67 -10.39 1.38 0.83
CA ILE A 67 -10.25 -0.06 1.07
C ILE A 67 -11.64 -0.68 1.26
N CYS A 68 -11.80 -1.97 0.93
CA CYS A 68 -12.99 -2.76 1.26
C CYS A 68 -13.14 -2.96 2.77
N ASP A 69 -14.35 -3.27 3.22
CA ASP A 69 -14.68 -3.47 4.63
C ASP A 69 -14.39 -4.89 5.14
N SER A 70 -14.35 -5.89 4.24
CA SER A 70 -14.16 -7.29 4.60
C SER A 70 -13.50 -8.12 3.50
N GLY A 71 -13.03 -9.30 3.88
CA GLY A 71 -12.47 -10.26 2.96
C GLY A 71 -11.66 -11.35 3.64
N THR A 72 -10.90 -12.07 2.83
CA THR A 72 -9.99 -13.11 3.29
C THR A 72 -8.53 -12.62 3.32
N VAL A 73 -7.73 -13.22 4.18
CA VAL A 73 -6.30 -12.93 4.29
C VAL A 73 -5.49 -14.22 4.26
N GLN A 74 -4.35 -14.20 3.56
CA GLN A 74 -3.45 -15.34 3.48
C GLN A 74 -2.00 -14.90 3.66
N ASP A 75 -1.22 -15.69 4.41
CA ASP A 75 0.24 -15.58 4.38
C ASP A 75 0.76 -16.10 3.04
N THR A 76 1.57 -15.31 2.35
CA THR A 76 2.15 -15.71 1.06
C THR A 76 3.66 -15.93 1.14
N ARG A 77 4.28 -15.45 2.21
CA ARG A 77 5.68 -15.69 2.52
C ARG A 77 5.94 -15.50 4.00
N LEU A 78 6.55 -16.50 4.61
CA LEU A 78 7.07 -16.47 5.96
C LEU A 78 8.54 -16.82 5.94
N ILE A 79 9.41 -15.98 6.50
CA ILE A 79 10.84 -16.24 6.59
C ILE A 79 11.21 -16.43 8.05
N LEU A 80 11.35 -17.68 8.45
CA LEU A 80 11.76 -18.07 9.79
C LEU A 80 13.29 -18.18 9.88
N ALA A 81 14.01 -17.10 9.59
CA ALA A 81 15.46 -17.08 9.67
C ALA A 81 15.92 -16.53 11.04
N GLY A 82 16.67 -17.34 11.80
CA GLY A 82 17.43 -16.86 12.95
C GLY A 82 16.67 -16.78 14.28
N PHE A 83 15.99 -17.86 14.69
CA PHE A 83 15.30 -17.96 15.98
C PHE A 83 16.18 -17.90 17.23
N GLN A 84 17.49 -17.74 17.12
CA GLN A 84 18.36 -17.63 18.28
C GLN A 84 18.76 -16.17 18.52
N SER A 85 17.93 -15.44 19.23
CA SER A 85 18.30 -14.14 19.75
C SER A 85 18.75 -14.27 21.21
N PRO A 86 19.99 -13.92 21.55
CA PRO A 86 20.47 -13.94 22.94
C PRO A 86 19.70 -12.95 23.82
N THR A 87 18.94 -12.02 23.23
CA THR A 87 18.14 -11.01 23.93
C THR A 87 16.66 -11.41 24.08
N GLY A 88 16.25 -12.58 23.59
CA GLY A 88 14.85 -13.01 23.59
C GLY A 88 13.96 -12.21 22.63
N ARG A 89 14.51 -11.46 21.68
CA ARG A 89 13.76 -10.70 20.68
C ARG A 89 13.96 -11.32 19.32
N ILE A 90 12.85 -11.59 18.63
CA ILE A 90 12.82 -12.21 17.31
C ILE A 90 12.13 -11.26 16.33
N GLN A 91 12.66 -11.18 15.11
CA GLN A 91 12.05 -10.42 14.02
C GLN A 91 11.70 -11.39 12.87
N ILE A 92 10.43 -11.36 12.46
CA ILE A 92 9.92 -12.26 11.45
C ILE A 92 9.29 -11.43 10.32
N PRO A 93 9.90 -11.40 9.13
CA PRO A 93 9.26 -10.80 7.96
C PRO A 93 8.20 -11.74 7.39
N VAL A 94 6.98 -11.22 7.22
CA VAL A 94 5.83 -11.92 6.67
C VAL A 94 5.29 -11.12 5.49
N ARG A 95 4.79 -11.78 4.46
CA ARG A 95 3.96 -11.18 3.41
C ARG A 95 2.57 -11.76 3.50
N LYS A 96 1.57 -10.90 3.34
CA LYS A 96 0.16 -11.29 3.32
C LYS A 96 -0.52 -10.72 2.09
N THR A 97 -1.51 -11.44 1.59
CA THR A 97 -2.48 -10.98 0.61
C THR A 97 -3.82 -10.87 1.30
N PHE A 98 -4.45 -9.72 1.15
CA PHE A 98 -5.83 -9.45 1.56
C PHE A 98 -6.67 -9.45 0.28
N THR A 99 -7.70 -10.28 0.20
CA THR A 99 -8.61 -10.40 -0.95
C THR A 99 -9.98 -9.92 -0.53
N CYS A 100 -10.50 -8.89 -1.19
CA CYS A 100 -11.77 -8.27 -0.84
C CYS A 100 -12.99 -9.11 -1.28
N ASP A 101 -14.02 -9.18 -0.44
CA ASP A 101 -15.25 -9.94 -0.71
C ASP A 101 -16.10 -9.33 -1.84
N ASP A 102 -15.98 -8.02 -2.05
CA ASP A 102 -16.70 -7.27 -3.09
C ASP A 102 -16.09 -7.39 -4.49
N ASN A 103 -15.02 -8.18 -4.65
CA ASN A 103 -14.23 -8.36 -5.86
C ASN A 103 -13.53 -7.09 -6.37
N SER A 104 -13.34 -6.06 -5.54
CA SER A 104 -12.60 -4.84 -5.90
C SER A 104 -11.10 -5.10 -6.14
N GLY A 105 -10.56 -6.18 -5.57
CA GLY A 105 -9.19 -6.62 -5.83
C GLY A 105 -8.48 -7.22 -4.62
N GLU A 106 -7.15 -7.24 -4.72
CA GLU A 106 -6.26 -7.75 -3.69
C GLU A 106 -5.28 -6.67 -3.23
N ILE A 107 -4.88 -6.73 -1.95
CA ILE A 107 -3.91 -5.83 -1.34
C ILE A 107 -2.74 -6.67 -0.82
N PHE A 108 -1.53 -6.31 -1.26
CA PHE A 108 -0.30 -6.98 -0.84
C PHE A 108 0.39 -6.17 0.24
N ILE A 109 0.62 -6.77 1.41
CA ILE A 109 1.35 -6.11 2.50
C ILE A 109 2.58 -6.89 2.92
N LYS A 110 3.58 -6.16 3.41
CA LYS A 110 4.72 -6.70 4.12
C LYS A 110 4.58 -6.32 5.59
N ILE A 111 4.78 -7.29 6.46
CA ILE A 111 4.76 -7.14 7.92
C ILE A 111 6.16 -7.46 8.44
N GLN A 112 6.61 -6.68 9.40
CA GLN A 112 7.78 -6.99 10.21
C GLN A 112 7.31 -7.23 11.64
N VAL A 113 7.21 -8.51 12.02
CA VAL A 113 6.84 -8.92 13.36
C VAL A 113 8.02 -8.77 14.32
N HIS A 114 7.74 -8.28 15.52
CA HIS A 114 8.65 -8.13 16.64
C HIS A 114 8.11 -8.92 17.84
N LEU A 115 8.61 -10.14 18.02
CA LEU A 115 8.25 -11.00 19.12
C LEU A 115 9.25 -10.84 20.27
N ASN A 116 8.76 -10.56 21.47
CA ASN A 116 9.54 -10.54 22.70
C ASN A 116 9.18 -11.77 23.56
N LEU A 117 10.07 -12.75 23.59
CA LEU A 117 9.86 -14.00 24.32
C LEU A 117 9.86 -13.79 25.85
N ASN A 118 10.51 -12.73 26.35
CA ASN A 118 10.58 -12.47 27.79
C ASN A 118 9.26 -11.92 28.34
N THR A 119 8.52 -11.15 27.53
CA THR A 119 7.24 -10.55 27.91
C THR A 119 6.06 -11.22 27.21
N GLN A 120 6.30 -12.15 26.30
CA GLN A 120 5.31 -12.81 25.47
C GLN A 120 4.41 -11.82 24.71
N THR A 121 5.02 -10.70 24.28
CA THR A 121 4.33 -9.66 23.49
C THR A 121 4.76 -9.71 22.05
N GLU A 122 3.79 -9.57 21.17
CA GLU A 122 4.00 -9.49 19.73
C GLU A 122 3.42 -8.17 19.20
N THR A 123 4.28 -7.42 18.52
CA THR A 123 3.90 -6.21 17.81
C THR A 123 4.44 -6.28 16.39
N PHE A 124 3.92 -5.48 15.49
CA PHE A 124 4.44 -5.43 14.13
C PHE A 124 4.33 -4.05 13.51
N SER A 125 5.18 -3.80 12.52
CA SER A 125 4.99 -2.72 11.53
C SER A 125 4.56 -3.32 10.21
N TRP A 126 3.79 -2.56 9.43
CA TRP A 126 3.33 -3.00 8.12
C TRP A 126 3.45 -1.90 7.07
N VAL A 127 3.55 -2.32 5.80
CA VAL A 127 3.57 -1.44 4.63
C VAL A 127 2.84 -2.11 3.47
N VAL A 128 2.03 -1.34 2.75
CA VAL A 128 1.40 -1.77 1.50
C VAL A 128 2.46 -1.81 0.40
N LEU A 129 2.54 -2.95 -0.29
CA LEU A 129 3.44 -3.15 -1.43
C LEU A 129 2.76 -2.81 -2.77
N GLY A 130 1.43 -2.68 -2.78
CA GLY A 130 0.56 -2.49 -3.92
C GLY A 130 -0.62 -3.46 -3.86
N GLY A 131 -1.29 -3.66 -4.98
CA GLY A 131 -2.42 -4.57 -5.10
C GLY A 131 -2.84 -4.81 -6.54
N THR A 132 -4.01 -5.41 -6.70
CA THR A 132 -4.72 -5.60 -7.99
C THR A 132 -6.03 -4.83 -8.00
N GLY A 133 -6.69 -4.75 -9.16
CA GLY A 133 -7.96 -4.04 -9.27
C GLY A 133 -7.85 -2.59 -8.82
N ASP A 134 -8.75 -2.16 -7.96
CA ASP A 134 -8.82 -0.79 -7.45
C ASP A 134 -7.62 -0.42 -6.57
N TYR A 135 -6.86 -1.42 -6.08
CA TYR A 135 -5.73 -1.25 -5.18
C TYR A 135 -4.36 -1.21 -5.85
N SER A 136 -4.30 -1.18 -7.20
CA SER A 136 -3.04 -1.18 -7.97
C SER A 136 -2.09 -0.04 -7.60
N HIS A 137 -2.60 1.10 -7.16
CA HIS A 137 -1.84 2.29 -6.75
C HIS A 137 -1.83 2.52 -5.25
N LEU A 138 -2.54 1.67 -4.48
CA LEU A 138 -2.65 1.81 -3.03
C LEU A 138 -1.27 1.85 -2.37
N ARG A 139 -1.11 2.77 -1.44
CA ARG A 139 0.05 2.92 -0.57
C ARG A 139 -0.43 3.01 0.86
N GLY A 140 0.44 2.71 1.81
CA GLY A 140 0.09 2.85 3.21
C GLY A 140 1.09 2.18 4.12
N SER A 141 0.98 2.49 5.40
CA SER A 141 1.82 1.90 6.44
C SER A 141 1.21 2.11 7.81
N GLY A 142 1.68 1.33 8.77
CA GLY A 142 1.25 1.46 10.15
C GLY A 142 1.96 0.47 11.07
N GLY A 143 1.37 0.27 12.22
CA GLY A 143 1.77 -0.71 13.20
C GLY A 143 0.60 -1.59 13.63
N GLY A 144 0.89 -2.53 14.53
CA GLY A 144 -0.16 -3.37 15.06
C GLY A 144 0.32 -4.27 16.19
N THR A 145 -0.61 -5.04 16.72
CA THR A 145 -0.40 -6.01 17.79
C THR A 145 -1.04 -7.33 17.42
N THR A 146 -0.43 -8.41 17.89
CA THR A 146 -0.99 -9.76 17.79
C THR A 146 -1.44 -10.23 19.17
N VAL A 147 -2.61 -10.84 19.22
CA VAL A 147 -3.15 -11.50 20.40
C VAL A 147 -3.52 -12.93 20.02
N GLY A 148 -3.07 -13.91 20.79
CA GLY A 148 -3.45 -15.31 20.57
C GLY A 148 -4.97 -15.49 20.64
N ASP A 149 -5.50 -16.41 19.86
CA ASP A 149 -6.88 -16.85 20.02
C ASP A 149 -7.00 -17.50 21.41
N GLY A 150 -7.87 -16.94 22.26
CA GLY A 150 -7.99 -17.35 23.64
C GLY A 150 -8.48 -18.79 23.84
N SER A 151 -9.01 -19.45 22.81
CA SER A 151 -9.44 -20.84 22.85
C SER A 151 -8.26 -21.81 22.70
N ASP A 152 -7.36 -21.55 21.77
CA ASP A 152 -6.12 -22.30 21.56
C ASP A 152 -5.09 -21.43 20.80
N PRO A 153 -4.12 -20.82 21.48
CA PRO A 153 -3.12 -19.95 20.84
C PRO A 153 -2.18 -20.70 19.88
N GLN A 154 -2.26 -22.01 19.77
CA GLN A 154 -1.53 -22.81 18.80
C GLN A 154 -2.28 -22.96 17.46
N THR A 155 -3.57 -22.65 17.44
CA THR A 155 -4.42 -22.80 16.26
C THR A 155 -4.68 -21.50 15.53
N GLY A 156 -4.55 -20.35 16.19
CA GLY A 156 -4.81 -19.06 15.54
C GLY A 156 -4.41 -17.84 16.36
N ASN A 157 -4.56 -16.69 15.75
CA ASN A 157 -4.38 -15.39 16.39
C ASN A 157 -5.25 -14.29 15.76
N PHE A 158 -5.43 -13.20 16.52
CA PHE A 158 -5.98 -11.96 16.04
C PHE A 158 -4.86 -10.94 15.85
N ASN A 159 -4.84 -10.29 14.67
CA ASN A 159 -3.92 -9.19 14.36
C ASN A 159 -4.72 -7.90 14.24
N ASN A 160 -4.36 -6.90 15.02
CA ASN A 160 -4.96 -5.57 14.97
C ASN A 160 -3.98 -4.62 14.27
N TYR A 161 -4.38 -4.07 13.13
CA TYR A 161 -3.60 -3.13 12.33
C TYR A 161 -4.17 -1.72 12.52
N VAL A 162 -3.30 -0.74 12.71
CA VAL A 162 -3.67 0.68 12.74
C VAL A 162 -2.68 1.44 11.86
N GLY A 163 -3.17 2.35 11.02
CA GLY A 163 -2.30 3.11 10.14
C GLY A 163 -3.05 4.03 9.18
N PHE A 164 -2.40 4.29 8.05
CA PHE A 164 -2.92 5.18 7.02
C PHE A 164 -2.77 4.55 5.64
N LEU A 165 -3.76 4.82 4.78
CA LEU A 165 -3.78 4.47 3.37
C LEU A 165 -3.82 5.73 2.50
N ILE A 166 -3.31 5.60 1.28
CA ILE A 166 -3.34 6.62 0.22
C ILE A 166 -3.75 5.86 -1.05
N GLY A 167 -4.90 6.17 -1.59
CA GLY A 167 -5.46 5.61 -2.83
C GLY A 167 -5.06 6.40 -4.07
#